data_d1211006d080267137235fc480a88852
#
_entry.id   d1211006d080267137235fc480a88852
#
_cell.length_a   1.000
_cell.length_b   1.000
_cell.length_c   1.000
_cell.angle_alpha   90.00
_cell.angle_beta   90.00
_cell.angle_gamma   90.00
#
_symmetry.space_group_name_H-M   'P 1'
#
loop_
_entity.id
_entity.type
_entity.pdbx_description
1 polymer ?
#
loop_
_entity_poly.entity_id
_entity_poly.type
_entity_poly.pdbx_seq_one_letter_code
_entity_poly.pdbx_strand_id
1 'polypeptide(L)'
;MIYLATYEPGGSLYNREREHILGRSLLNFGLMKEYGRTWEVEQETGSKPCLKGAEDVEFNISHTRGLVVCAVADRALGVDTERIRPFKEGLMRRVCSESERGFVLEGRSEAARQERFFRLWTLKESF
;
A
#
# COMPACT_ATOMS: atom_id res chain seq x y z
N MET A 1 6.09 -3.44 11.49
CA MET A 1 4.67 -3.54 11.90
C MET A 1 3.80 -2.83 10.87
N ILE A 2 2.64 -3.40 10.58
CA ILE A 2 1.69 -2.84 9.61
C ILE A 2 0.44 -2.41 10.36
N TYR A 3 -0.02 -1.18 10.09
CA TYR A 3 -1.24 -0.59 10.64
C TYR A 3 -2.20 -0.29 9.51
N LEU A 4 -3.47 -0.48 9.73
CA LEU A 4 -4.47 -0.18 8.72
C LEU A 4 -5.68 0.54 9.33
N ALA A 5 -6.36 1.34 8.52
CA ALA A 5 -7.60 2.02 8.86
C ALA A 5 -8.55 1.98 7.67
N THR A 6 -9.82 1.82 7.96
CA THR A 6 -10.88 1.90 6.96
C THR A 6 -11.64 3.22 7.11
N TYR A 7 -12.24 3.66 6.03
CA TYR A 7 -13.11 4.82 6.04
C TYR A 7 -14.26 4.61 5.06
N GLU A 8 -15.36 5.31 5.26
CA GLU A 8 -16.51 5.27 4.36
C GLU A 8 -16.20 6.14 3.12
N PRO A 9 -16.08 5.55 1.91
CA PRO A 9 -15.73 6.32 0.74
C PRO A 9 -16.82 7.32 0.33
N GLY A 10 -16.41 8.47 -0.16
CA GLY A 10 -17.26 9.52 -0.70
C GLY A 10 -16.75 10.00 -2.05
N GLY A 11 -16.86 11.29 -2.33
CA GLY A 11 -16.30 11.91 -3.55
C GLY A 11 -14.77 11.87 -3.55
N SER A 12 -14.16 12.06 -4.73
CA SER A 12 -12.71 11.93 -4.90
C SER A 12 -11.89 12.87 -4.03
N LEU A 13 -12.32 14.12 -3.88
CA LEU A 13 -11.64 15.11 -3.01
C LEU A 13 -11.71 14.68 -1.54
N TYR A 14 -12.90 14.27 -1.08
CA TYR A 14 -13.11 13.79 0.27
C TYR A 14 -12.22 12.57 0.56
N ASN A 15 -12.18 11.60 -0.34
CA ASN A 15 -11.36 10.40 -0.19
C ASN A 15 -9.88 10.76 -0.07
N ARG A 16 -9.39 11.65 -0.91
CA ARG A 16 -7.99 12.10 -0.88
C ARG A 16 -7.62 12.75 0.45
N GLU A 17 -8.48 13.61 0.97
CA GLU A 17 -8.27 14.26 2.26
C GLU A 17 -8.27 13.25 3.40
N ARG A 18 -9.24 12.32 3.40
CA ARG A 18 -9.32 11.26 4.41
C ARG A 18 -8.11 10.34 4.37
N GLU A 19 -7.69 9.93 3.20
CA GLU A 19 -6.52 9.06 3.02
C GLU A 19 -5.25 9.73 3.55
N HIS A 20 -5.09 11.02 3.30
CA HIS A 20 -3.94 11.78 3.81
C HIS A 20 -3.97 11.87 5.34
N ILE A 21 -5.09 12.25 5.92
CA ILE A 21 -5.26 12.37 7.38
C ILE A 21 -5.04 11.01 8.06
N LEU A 22 -5.68 9.97 7.57
CA LEU A 22 -5.57 8.63 8.14
C LEU A 22 -4.15 8.07 7.99
N GLY A 23 -3.51 8.29 6.84
CA GLY A 23 -2.13 7.86 6.63
C GLY A 23 -1.17 8.45 7.65
N ARG A 24 -1.28 9.76 7.90
CA ARG A 24 -0.46 10.45 8.91
C ARG A 24 -0.80 10.02 10.33
N SER A 25 -2.08 9.80 10.63
CA SER A 25 -2.53 9.32 11.93
C SER A 25 -2.00 7.91 12.22
N LEU A 26 -2.06 7.02 11.24
CA LEU A 26 -1.51 5.67 11.36
C LEU A 26 0.01 5.70 11.56
N LEU A 27 0.70 6.55 10.82
CA LEU A 27 2.15 6.73 10.97
C LEU A 27 2.51 7.17 12.39
N ASN A 28 1.87 8.22 12.89
CA ASN A 28 2.14 8.72 14.23
C ASN A 28 1.79 7.69 15.31
N PHE A 29 0.68 6.99 15.15
CA PHE A 29 0.30 5.91 16.06
C PHE A 29 1.37 4.80 16.09
N GLY A 30 1.82 4.34 14.94
CA GLY A 30 2.82 3.30 14.82
C GLY A 30 4.18 3.72 15.39
N LEU A 31 4.61 4.95 15.11
CA LEU A 31 5.86 5.49 15.62
C LEU A 31 5.84 5.61 17.15
N MET A 32 4.75 6.12 17.70
CA MET A 32 4.58 6.20 19.16
C MET A 32 4.61 4.82 19.81
N LYS A 33 3.91 3.86 19.20
CA LYS A 33 3.82 2.50 19.74
C LYS A 33 5.15 1.77 19.70
N GLU A 34 5.91 1.90 18.61
CA GLU A 34 7.14 1.13 18.40
C GLU A 34 8.40 1.85 18.92
N TYR A 35 8.43 3.19 18.85
CA TYR A 35 9.62 3.98 19.19
C TYR A 35 9.39 5.00 20.31
N GLY A 36 8.16 5.17 20.76
CA GLY A 36 7.85 6.10 21.85
C GLY A 36 7.92 7.58 21.48
N ARG A 37 8.03 7.91 20.19
CA ARG A 37 8.08 9.27 19.68
C ARG A 37 7.62 9.35 18.24
N THR A 38 7.38 10.56 17.76
CA THR A 38 7.14 10.85 16.35
C THR A 38 8.26 11.71 15.76
N TRP A 39 8.31 11.77 14.44
CA TRP A 39 9.23 12.63 13.69
C TRP A 39 8.44 13.41 12.65
N GLU A 40 8.97 14.57 12.28
CA GLU A 40 8.44 15.34 11.17
C GLU A 40 8.66 14.60 9.85
N VAL A 41 7.66 14.60 8.98
CA VAL A 41 7.77 14.01 7.65
C VAL A 41 8.29 15.06 6.68
N GLU A 42 9.29 14.69 5.92
CA GLU A 42 9.98 15.49 4.94
C GLU A 42 9.85 14.83 3.57
N GLN A 43 9.57 15.63 2.54
CA GLN A 43 9.48 15.12 1.17
C GLN A 43 10.08 16.13 0.20
N GLU A 44 11.15 15.72 -0.49
CA GLU A 44 11.68 16.45 -1.62
C GLU A 44 10.90 16.11 -2.90
N THR A 45 10.85 17.06 -3.84
CA THR A 45 10.16 16.88 -5.12
C THR A 45 10.70 15.66 -5.84
N GLY A 46 9.81 14.71 -6.19
CA GLY A 46 10.15 13.48 -6.86
C GLY A 46 10.72 12.39 -5.97
N SER A 47 10.84 12.63 -4.67
CA SER A 47 11.36 11.67 -3.71
C SER A 47 10.26 11.07 -2.85
N LYS A 48 10.52 9.88 -2.30
CA LYS A 48 9.66 9.24 -1.32
C LYS A 48 9.70 10.03 -0.01
N PRO A 49 8.56 10.22 0.69
CA PRO A 49 8.56 10.85 2.02
C PRO A 49 9.45 10.09 2.99
N CYS A 50 10.16 10.82 3.84
CA CYS A 50 11.01 10.24 4.88
C CYS A 50 10.82 10.98 6.22
N LEU A 51 11.33 10.38 7.28
CA LEU A 51 11.29 10.96 8.63
C LEU A 51 12.55 11.79 8.86
N LYS A 52 12.36 13.07 9.11
CA LYS A 52 13.46 14.02 9.32
C LYS A 52 14.25 13.70 10.58
N GLY A 53 15.54 13.44 10.41
CA GLY A 53 16.44 13.17 11.51
C GLY A 53 16.31 11.79 12.14
N ALA A 54 15.49 10.91 11.59
CA ALA A 54 15.40 9.53 12.05
C ALA A 54 16.49 8.69 11.40
N GLU A 55 17.23 7.95 12.22
CA GLU A 55 18.15 6.92 11.76
C GLU A 55 17.48 5.56 11.95
N ASP A 56 17.61 4.69 10.96
CA ASP A 56 17.08 3.32 11.02
C ASP A 56 15.58 3.22 11.31
N VAL A 57 14.80 4.21 10.89
CA VAL A 57 13.33 4.18 10.94
C VAL A 57 12.79 4.55 9.58
N GLU A 58 12.08 3.64 8.98
CA GLU A 58 11.48 3.80 7.65
C GLU A 58 9.98 3.58 7.71
N PHE A 59 9.26 4.22 6.81
CA PHE A 59 7.83 4.00 6.68
C PHE A 59 7.40 4.03 5.22
N ASN A 60 6.23 3.46 4.96
CA ASN A 60 5.56 3.57 3.68
C ASN A 60 4.04 3.56 3.91
N ILE A 61 3.33 4.36 3.13
CA ILE A 61 1.87 4.47 3.19
C ILE A 61 1.32 4.14 1.81
N SER A 62 0.29 3.31 1.78
CA SER A 62 -0.48 3.00 0.58
C SER A 62 -1.96 3.12 0.89
N HIS A 63 -2.75 3.45 -0.11
CA HIS A 63 -4.20 3.54 0.03
C HIS A 63 -4.91 3.05 -1.22
N THR A 64 -6.08 2.55 -1.01
CA THR A 64 -7.08 2.28 -2.02
C THR A 64 -8.41 2.78 -1.48
N ARG A 65 -9.43 2.82 -2.31
CA ARG A 65 -10.74 3.35 -1.89
C ARG A 65 -11.27 2.62 -0.65
N GLY A 66 -11.41 3.35 0.45
CA GLY A 66 -11.94 2.83 1.72
C GLY A 66 -10.91 2.23 2.67
N LEU A 67 -9.62 2.19 2.28
CA LEU A 67 -8.58 1.57 3.10
C LEU A 67 -7.26 2.35 2.99
N VAL A 68 -6.64 2.58 4.14
CA VAL A 68 -5.29 3.16 4.23
C VAL A 68 -4.42 2.21 5.04
N VAL A 69 -3.20 1.99 4.58
CA VAL A 69 -2.22 1.10 5.21
C VAL A 69 -0.93 1.87 5.43
N CYS A 70 -0.32 1.71 6.60
CA CYS A 70 0.99 2.26 6.92
C CYS A 70 1.87 1.16 7.48
N ALA A 71 3.07 1.02 6.95
CA ALA A 71 4.08 0.12 7.47
C ALA A 71 5.25 0.93 8.05
N VAL A 72 5.75 0.49 9.19
CA VAL A 72 6.89 1.10 9.91
C VAL A 72 7.88 0.00 10.23
N ALA A 73 9.16 0.23 9.97
CA ALA A 73 10.22 -0.75 10.24
C ALA A 73 11.57 -0.07 10.45
N ASP A 74 12.54 -0.86 10.89
CA ASP A 74 13.93 -0.45 11.08
C ASP A 74 14.80 -0.63 9.83
N ARG A 75 14.17 -0.85 8.70
CA ARG A 75 14.84 -1.09 7.41
C ARG A 75 13.97 -0.61 6.25
N ALA A 76 14.56 -0.50 5.08
CA ALA A 76 13.82 -0.15 3.87
C ALA A 76 12.66 -1.11 3.63
N LEU A 77 11.50 -0.57 3.32
CA LEU A 77 10.28 -1.34 3.10
C LEU A 77 9.38 -0.66 2.07
N GLY A 78 8.50 -1.44 1.49
CA GLY A 78 7.40 -0.94 0.69
C GLY A 78 6.12 -1.66 1.09
N VAL A 79 5.01 -0.97 0.97
CA VAL A 79 3.69 -1.54 1.18
C VAL A 79 2.77 -1.10 0.06
N ASP A 80 1.89 -1.97 -0.36
CA ASP A 80 0.84 -1.64 -1.32
C ASP A 80 -0.47 -2.30 -0.93
N THR A 81 -1.57 -1.69 -1.33
CA THR A 81 -2.92 -2.20 -1.12
C THR A 81 -3.76 -1.94 -2.36
N GLU A 82 -4.51 -2.94 -2.78
CA GLU A 82 -5.35 -2.88 -3.96
C GLU A 82 -6.70 -3.54 -3.69
N ARG A 83 -7.72 -3.05 -4.37
CA ARG A 83 -9.02 -3.72 -4.38
C ARG A 83 -8.99 -4.90 -5.33
N ILE A 84 -9.49 -6.03 -4.88
CA ILE A 84 -9.72 -7.18 -5.75
C ILE A 84 -10.92 -6.87 -6.63
N ARG A 85 -10.73 -6.91 -7.94
CA ARG A 85 -11.73 -6.53 -8.93
C ARG A 85 -11.48 -7.25 -10.26
N PRO A 86 -12.43 -7.23 -11.22
CA PRO A 86 -12.16 -7.71 -12.56
C PRO A 86 -10.98 -6.97 -13.19
N PHE A 87 -10.17 -7.68 -13.94
CA PHE A 87 -9.02 -7.11 -14.66
C PHE A 87 -9.05 -7.56 -16.12
N LYS A 88 -8.45 -6.74 -16.98
CA LYS A 88 -8.35 -7.03 -18.41
C LYS A 88 -7.12 -7.90 -18.69
N GLU A 89 -7.26 -8.84 -19.63
CA GLU A 89 -6.16 -9.72 -20.04
C GLU A 89 -4.91 -8.94 -20.48
N GLY A 90 -5.10 -7.82 -21.16
CA GLY A 90 -3.97 -6.95 -21.57
C GLY A 90 -3.16 -6.42 -20.39
N LEU A 91 -3.82 -6.11 -19.28
CA LEU A 91 -3.12 -5.69 -18.05
C LEU A 91 -2.30 -6.85 -17.48
N MET A 92 -2.91 -8.04 -17.42
CA MET A 92 -2.21 -9.24 -16.94
C MET A 92 -0.98 -9.56 -17.79
N ARG A 93 -1.08 -9.48 -19.10
CA ARG A 93 0.05 -9.73 -20.02
C ARG A 93 1.18 -8.73 -19.83
N ARG A 94 0.87 -7.49 -19.53
CA ARG A 94 1.85 -6.43 -19.33
C ARG A 94 2.58 -6.54 -17.99
N VAL A 95 1.89 -7.02 -16.97
CA VAL A 95 2.37 -7.04 -15.59
C VAL A 95 3.00 -8.37 -15.21
N CYS A 96 2.45 -9.48 -15.71
CA CYS A 96 2.83 -10.83 -15.31
C CYS A 96 3.77 -11.49 -16.32
N SER A 97 4.74 -12.22 -15.83
CA SER A 97 5.54 -13.15 -16.63
C SER A 97 4.67 -14.32 -17.11
N GLU A 98 5.20 -15.15 -17.98
CA GLU A 98 4.48 -16.33 -18.47
C GLU A 98 4.10 -17.29 -17.34
N SER A 99 5.03 -17.57 -16.43
CA SER A 99 4.76 -18.45 -15.28
C SER A 99 3.75 -17.82 -14.30
N GLU A 100 3.81 -16.51 -14.10
CA GLU A 100 2.85 -15.78 -13.27
C GLU A 100 1.44 -15.81 -13.88
N ARG A 101 1.33 -15.66 -15.19
CA ARG A 101 0.05 -15.81 -15.89
C ARG A 101 -0.53 -17.21 -15.71
N GLY A 102 0.30 -18.23 -15.80
CA GLY A 102 -0.09 -19.60 -15.51
C GLY A 102 -0.69 -19.75 -14.11
N PHE A 103 -0.01 -19.20 -13.11
CA PHE A 103 -0.49 -19.18 -11.73
C PHE A 103 -1.87 -18.53 -11.59
N VAL A 104 -2.08 -17.37 -12.23
CA VAL A 104 -3.38 -16.68 -12.21
C VAL A 104 -4.46 -17.51 -12.90
N LEU A 105 -4.18 -18.04 -14.09
CA LEU A 105 -5.14 -18.76 -14.90
C LEU A 105 -5.51 -20.14 -14.33
N GLU A 106 -4.67 -20.73 -13.49
CA GLU A 106 -4.98 -21.96 -12.76
C GLU A 106 -6.04 -21.77 -11.67
N GLY A 107 -6.41 -20.54 -11.35
CA GLY A 107 -7.51 -20.26 -10.43
C GLY A 107 -8.81 -20.90 -10.92
N ARG A 108 -9.49 -21.62 -10.02
CA ARG A 108 -10.68 -22.43 -10.34
C ARG A 108 -11.95 -21.60 -10.53
N SER A 109 -11.91 -20.31 -10.21
CA SER A 109 -13.05 -19.40 -10.34
C SER A 109 -12.54 -18.03 -10.75
N GLU A 110 -13.45 -17.19 -11.22
CA GLU A 110 -13.17 -15.78 -11.51
C GLU A 110 -12.61 -15.06 -10.28
N ALA A 111 -13.23 -15.29 -9.12
CA ALA A 111 -12.79 -14.71 -7.85
C ALA A 111 -11.37 -15.15 -7.48
N ALA A 112 -11.04 -16.42 -7.67
CA ALA A 112 -9.71 -16.97 -7.39
C ALA A 112 -8.66 -16.36 -8.31
N ARG A 113 -8.98 -16.16 -9.59
CA ARG A 113 -8.08 -15.54 -10.57
C ARG A 113 -7.82 -14.07 -10.26
N GLN A 114 -8.85 -13.33 -9.88
CA GLN A 114 -8.74 -11.93 -9.45
C GLN A 114 -7.86 -11.82 -8.21
N GLU A 115 -8.08 -12.65 -7.21
CA GLU A 115 -7.27 -12.67 -6.00
C GLU A 115 -5.79 -12.94 -6.31
N ARG A 116 -5.49 -13.94 -7.11
CA ARG A 116 -4.12 -14.29 -7.51
C ARG A 116 -3.45 -13.16 -8.27
N PHE A 117 -4.15 -12.53 -9.21
CA PHE A 117 -3.62 -11.42 -9.98
C PHE A 117 -3.26 -10.22 -9.07
N PHE A 118 -4.18 -9.80 -8.21
CA PHE A 118 -3.94 -8.66 -7.33
C PHE A 118 -2.92 -8.97 -6.23
N ARG A 119 -2.76 -10.21 -5.83
CA ARG A 119 -1.67 -10.62 -4.95
C ARG A 119 -0.31 -10.37 -5.62
N LEU A 120 -0.15 -10.75 -6.86
CA LEU A 120 1.07 -10.49 -7.64
C LEU A 120 1.27 -8.99 -7.87
N TRP A 121 0.21 -8.29 -8.24
CA TRP A 121 0.25 -6.85 -8.48
C TRP A 121 0.73 -6.07 -7.25
N THR A 122 0.13 -6.33 -6.09
CA THR A 122 0.51 -5.65 -4.85
C THR A 122 1.95 -5.97 -4.45
N LEU A 123 2.41 -7.19 -4.63
CA LEU A 123 3.81 -7.54 -4.40
C LEU A 123 4.76 -6.73 -5.28
N LYS A 124 4.44 -6.58 -6.55
CA LYS A 124 5.26 -5.81 -7.49
C LYS A 124 5.25 -4.31 -7.19
N GLU A 125 4.09 -3.76 -6.87
CA GLU A 125 3.94 -2.32 -6.56
C GLU A 125 4.58 -1.94 -5.22
N SER A 126 4.72 -2.88 -4.29
CA SER A 126 5.35 -2.63 -2.99
C SER A 126 6.89 -2.55 -3.04
N PHE A 127 7.48 -2.95 -4.12
CA PHE A 127 8.93 -2.87 -4.29
C PHE A 127 9.44 -1.47 -4.62
#